data_8554d986db694b654e3d9d6799d76398
#
_entry.id   8554d986db694b654e3d9d6799d76398
#
_cell.length_a   1.000
_cell.length_b   1.000
_cell.length_c   1.000
_cell.angle_alpha   90.00
_cell.angle_beta   90.00
_cell.angle_gamma   90.00
#
_symmetry.space_group_name_H-M   'P 1'
#
loop_
_entity.id
_entity.type
_entity.pdbx_description
1 polymer ?
#
loop_
_entity_poly.entity_id
_entity_poly.type
_entity_poly.pdbx_seq_one_letter_code
_entity_poly.pdbx_strand_id
1 'polypeptide(L)'
;MSRTYRHVACGTVFASALGLVTPTHAQSVEEFYTGKTITLSIGFTPAGGYDLYGRLVARHLGRHIPGKPNIIAQNMPGAGSMRAAQHLYSIAPKDGTAIATFGRQMGITPLLNPAAQYDGTRFNWLGSVTNEVSTCVTWNTSPVKDWDGLLKNPVTFAGDGPGADPDVFANLYNNVFNTRIKIIAGYRGTNPMILAMERGEDDGFCGLSWSTVKSRHMDWFKNKTMNVLVQAALQKEADIPDVPLALDLATTEEQRQVLKVFLYGQEMARPFAAPPGIPADRRAALIAAFEKMLKDPEFLAEIKKLNVDLNPISSDAIDKMLKELYATPKNVLERAALAATK
;
A
#
# COMPACT_ATOMS: atom_id res chain seq x y z
N MET A 1 35.47 -31.47 90.79
CA MET A 1 35.97 -31.06 89.45
C MET A 1 34.87 -30.53 88.59
N SER A 2 34.73 -29.18 88.55
CA SER A 2 33.62 -28.47 87.88
C SER A 2 34.24 -27.84 86.62
N ARG A 3 33.69 -28.16 85.42
CA ARG A 3 34.06 -27.55 84.14
C ARG A 3 32.94 -26.58 83.72
N THR A 4 33.27 -25.31 83.75
CA THR A 4 32.44 -24.18 83.26
C THR A 4 32.57 -24.08 81.79
N TYR A 5 31.44 -24.16 81.04
CA TYR A 5 31.36 -23.81 79.60
C TYR A 5 31.00 -22.34 79.43
N ARG A 6 31.85 -21.56 78.75
CA ARG A 6 31.57 -20.21 78.26
C ARG A 6 30.87 -20.30 76.90
N HIS A 7 29.65 -19.84 76.86
CA HIS A 7 29.00 -19.62 75.55
C HIS A 7 29.48 -18.25 74.93
N VAL A 8 30.07 -18.33 73.76
CA VAL A 8 30.34 -17.17 72.91
C VAL A 8 29.15 -16.97 71.97
N ALA A 9 28.41 -15.89 72.18
CA ALA A 9 27.35 -15.48 71.26
C ALA A 9 27.95 -14.78 70.07
N CYS A 10 27.84 -15.35 68.91
CA CYS A 10 28.23 -14.78 67.62
C CYS A 10 27.05 -13.98 67.05
N GLY A 11 27.08 -12.63 67.15
CA GLY A 11 26.08 -11.75 66.60
C GLY A 11 26.26 -11.59 65.11
N THR A 12 25.35 -12.15 64.32
CA THR A 12 25.32 -11.95 62.84
C THR A 12 24.66 -10.62 62.52
N VAL A 13 25.47 -9.66 62.05
CA VAL A 13 24.94 -8.38 61.54
C VAL A 13 24.43 -8.60 60.12
N PHE A 14 23.11 -8.59 59.94
CA PHE A 14 22.48 -8.56 58.61
C PHE A 14 22.58 -7.12 58.06
N ALA A 15 23.50 -6.88 57.17
CA ALA A 15 23.56 -5.66 56.38
C ALA A 15 22.49 -5.73 55.29
N SER A 16 21.35 -5.04 55.47
CA SER A 16 20.33 -4.89 54.46
C SER A 16 20.86 -3.94 53.35
N ALA A 17 21.31 -4.49 52.25
CA ALA A 17 21.61 -3.72 51.03
C ALA A 17 20.28 -3.24 50.41
N LEU A 18 19.89 -1.98 50.72
CA LEU A 18 18.87 -1.30 49.90
C LEU A 18 19.46 -1.07 48.52
N GLY A 19 19.06 -1.92 47.55
CA GLY A 19 19.31 -1.72 46.13
C GLY A 19 18.58 -0.42 45.70
N LEU A 20 19.35 0.61 45.37
CA LEU A 20 18.85 1.77 44.64
C LEU A 20 18.34 1.31 43.28
N VAL A 21 17.03 1.10 43.16
CA VAL A 21 16.34 0.92 41.88
C VAL A 21 16.42 2.31 41.22
N THR A 22 17.45 2.56 40.41
CA THR A 22 17.46 3.72 39.50
C THR A 22 16.28 3.57 38.53
N PRO A 23 15.37 4.54 38.46
CA PRO A 23 14.32 4.48 37.44
C PRO A 23 15.02 4.48 36.07
N THR A 24 14.88 3.39 35.34
CA THR A 24 15.25 3.33 33.93
C THR A 24 14.31 4.29 33.20
N HIS A 25 14.75 5.53 32.96
CA HIS A 25 14.01 6.42 32.08
C HIS A 25 13.92 5.73 30.72
N ALA A 26 12.70 5.34 30.33
CA ALA A 26 12.46 4.90 28.98
C ALA A 26 12.87 6.05 28.05
N GLN A 27 13.74 5.76 27.08
CA GLN A 27 14.20 6.73 26.09
C GLN A 27 13.00 7.40 25.44
N SER A 28 12.92 8.73 25.45
CA SER A 28 11.82 9.45 24.79
C SER A 28 11.86 9.22 23.27
N VAL A 29 10.71 9.39 22.62
CA VAL A 29 10.60 9.26 21.15
C VAL A 29 11.53 10.25 20.46
N GLU A 30 11.68 11.46 21.00
CA GLU A 30 12.56 12.49 20.46
C GLU A 30 14.04 12.09 20.57
N GLU A 31 14.47 11.62 21.74
CA GLU A 31 15.84 11.12 21.93
C GLU A 31 16.14 9.94 21.03
N PHE A 32 15.16 9.05 20.83
CA PHE A 32 15.34 7.90 19.94
C PHE A 32 15.57 8.32 18.49
N TYR A 33 14.76 9.24 17.96
CA TYR A 33 14.84 9.63 16.55
C TYR A 33 15.92 10.68 16.25
N THR A 34 16.45 11.39 17.25
CA THR A 34 17.51 12.37 17.04
C THR A 34 18.74 11.73 16.40
N GLY A 35 19.15 12.25 15.25
CA GLY A 35 20.28 11.74 14.45
C GLY A 35 20.03 10.39 13.75
N LYS A 36 18.81 9.82 13.83
CA LYS A 36 18.45 8.58 13.13
C LYS A 36 18.07 8.82 11.68
N THR A 37 18.15 7.74 10.92
CA THR A 37 17.61 7.67 9.56
C THR A 37 16.51 6.63 9.53
N ILE A 38 15.36 6.99 8.95
CA ILE A 38 14.26 6.07 8.62
C ILE A 38 14.42 5.65 7.17
N THR A 39 14.38 4.36 6.91
CA THR A 39 14.32 3.82 5.55
C THR A 39 12.86 3.71 5.11
N LEU A 40 12.51 4.36 4.00
CA LEU A 40 11.22 4.21 3.33
C LEU A 40 11.39 3.31 2.11
N SER A 41 10.89 2.08 2.20
CA SER A 41 10.87 1.14 1.07
C SER A 41 9.70 1.42 0.14
N ILE A 42 9.96 1.56 -1.16
CA ILE A 42 8.96 1.78 -2.20
C ILE A 42 8.83 0.50 -3.03
N GLY A 43 7.67 -0.15 -3.01
CA GLY A 43 7.45 -1.47 -3.61
C GLY A 43 7.47 -1.53 -5.14
N PHE A 44 7.79 -0.43 -5.82
CA PHE A 44 7.78 -0.31 -7.28
C PHE A 44 9.07 0.34 -7.81
N THR A 45 9.23 0.29 -9.13
CA THR A 45 10.37 0.93 -9.83
C THR A 45 10.31 2.46 -9.74
N PRO A 46 11.46 3.15 -9.91
CA PRO A 46 11.50 4.60 -9.96
C PRO A 46 10.56 5.21 -11.01
N ALA A 47 10.18 6.46 -10.78
CA ALA A 47 9.38 7.32 -11.66
C ALA A 47 7.91 6.90 -11.90
N GLY A 48 7.39 5.83 -11.27
CA GLY A 48 5.97 5.51 -11.23
C GLY A 48 5.20 6.31 -10.18
N GLY A 49 3.86 6.15 -10.13
CA GLY A 49 3.01 6.86 -9.16
C GLY A 49 3.39 6.59 -7.71
N TYR A 50 3.66 5.34 -7.33
CA TYR A 50 4.11 5.01 -5.97
C TYR A 50 5.46 5.61 -5.61
N ASP A 51 6.40 5.68 -6.57
CA ASP A 51 7.70 6.31 -6.36
C ASP A 51 7.56 7.83 -6.15
N LEU A 52 6.69 8.47 -6.93
CA LEU A 52 6.39 9.88 -6.79
C LEU A 52 5.87 10.23 -5.38
N TYR A 53 4.81 9.54 -4.93
CA TYR A 53 4.23 9.75 -3.62
C TYR A 53 5.18 9.32 -2.49
N GLY A 54 5.92 8.21 -2.65
CA GLY A 54 6.90 7.76 -1.68
C GLY A 54 7.99 8.80 -1.44
N ARG A 55 8.55 9.38 -2.50
CA ARG A 55 9.57 10.43 -2.39
C ARG A 55 9.01 11.74 -1.87
N LEU A 56 7.77 12.08 -2.21
CA LEU A 56 7.08 13.24 -1.67
C LEU A 56 6.94 13.11 -0.14
N VAL A 57 6.45 11.99 0.36
CA VAL A 57 6.35 11.72 1.80
C VAL A 57 7.74 11.71 2.46
N ALA A 58 8.75 11.10 1.84
CA ALA A 58 10.11 11.07 2.38
C ALA A 58 10.69 12.47 2.62
N ARG A 59 10.41 13.44 1.74
CA ARG A 59 10.90 14.82 1.88
C ARG A 59 10.24 15.58 3.03
N HIS A 60 9.00 15.25 3.35
CA HIS A 60 8.20 16.06 4.28
C HIS A 60 7.99 15.41 5.65
N LEU A 61 7.85 14.09 5.73
CA LEU A 61 7.44 13.39 6.95
C LEU A 61 8.43 13.57 8.12
N GLY A 62 9.74 13.52 7.84
CA GLY A 62 10.77 13.52 8.89
C GLY A 62 10.71 14.74 9.82
N ARG A 63 10.38 15.92 9.29
CA ARG A 63 10.30 17.17 10.08
C ARG A 63 9.14 17.19 11.08
N HIS A 64 8.16 16.31 10.94
CA HIS A 64 7.00 16.19 11.82
C HIS A 64 7.18 15.11 12.90
N ILE A 65 8.17 14.24 12.76
CA ILE A 65 8.53 13.23 13.76
C ILE A 65 9.37 13.91 14.86
N PRO A 66 9.09 13.69 16.16
CA PRO A 66 9.97 14.15 17.23
C PRO A 66 11.41 13.68 16.98
N GLY A 67 12.41 14.51 17.22
CA GLY A 67 13.81 14.24 16.90
C GLY A 67 14.19 14.42 15.42
N LYS A 68 13.23 14.71 14.54
CA LYS A 68 13.41 15.07 13.12
C LYS A 68 14.39 14.18 12.36
N PRO A 69 14.16 12.84 12.33
CA PRO A 69 15.04 11.93 11.61
C PRO A 69 15.07 12.22 10.12
N ASN A 70 16.21 11.89 9.49
CA ASN A 70 16.26 11.86 8.03
C ASN A 70 15.46 10.68 7.47
N ILE A 71 14.83 10.84 6.30
CA ILE A 71 14.12 9.73 5.61
C ILE A 71 14.77 9.48 4.26
N ILE A 72 15.21 8.24 4.03
CA ILE A 72 15.80 7.80 2.77
C ILE A 72 14.83 6.84 2.07
N ALA A 73 14.41 7.23 0.86
CA ALA A 73 13.54 6.42 0.02
C ALA A 73 14.37 5.45 -0.86
N GLN A 74 14.01 4.16 -0.83
CA GLN A 74 14.66 3.10 -1.59
C GLN A 74 13.61 2.26 -2.33
N ASN A 75 13.83 2.00 -3.62
CA ASN A 75 12.94 1.15 -4.40
C ASN A 75 13.21 -0.34 -4.16
N MET A 76 12.15 -1.12 -3.93
CA MET A 76 12.18 -2.57 -3.72
C MET A 76 11.09 -3.24 -4.56
N PRO A 77 11.18 -3.19 -5.90
CA PRO A 77 10.17 -3.79 -6.78
C PRO A 77 10.21 -5.32 -6.74
N GLY A 78 9.09 -5.93 -7.14
CA GLY A 78 8.99 -7.37 -7.36
C GLY A 78 7.67 -7.97 -6.86
N ALA A 79 7.15 -8.94 -7.62
CA ALA A 79 5.91 -9.67 -7.35
C ALA A 79 4.72 -8.73 -7.05
N GLY A 80 4.49 -7.72 -7.89
CA GLY A 80 3.42 -6.75 -7.67
C GLY A 80 3.53 -5.99 -6.35
N SER A 81 4.78 -5.74 -5.86
CA SER A 81 5.06 -5.11 -4.56
C SER A 81 5.01 -6.06 -3.33
N MET A 82 4.63 -7.33 -3.49
CA MET A 82 4.58 -8.30 -2.40
C MET A 82 5.95 -8.48 -1.73
N ARG A 83 7.06 -8.37 -2.49
CA ARG A 83 8.42 -8.39 -1.95
C ARG A 83 8.64 -7.31 -0.88
N ALA A 84 8.21 -6.09 -1.13
CA ALA A 84 8.34 -4.98 -0.17
C ALA A 84 7.46 -5.21 1.07
N ALA A 85 6.23 -5.71 0.90
CA ALA A 85 5.33 -6.03 2.00
C ALA A 85 5.89 -7.14 2.90
N GLN A 86 6.39 -8.24 2.32
CA GLN A 86 7.02 -9.34 3.07
C GLN A 86 8.30 -8.90 3.77
N HIS A 87 9.13 -8.08 3.12
CA HIS A 87 10.32 -7.51 3.73
C HIS A 87 9.97 -6.65 4.94
N LEU A 88 9.00 -5.72 4.79
CA LEU A 88 8.56 -4.88 5.90
C LEU A 88 8.04 -5.71 7.07
N TYR A 89 7.25 -6.76 6.79
CA TYR A 89 6.62 -7.58 7.80
C TYR A 89 7.62 -8.43 8.61
N SER A 90 8.57 -9.06 7.90
CA SER A 90 9.40 -10.15 8.46
C SER A 90 10.85 -9.75 8.73
N ILE A 91 11.43 -8.83 7.95
CA ILE A 91 12.89 -8.58 7.91
C ILE A 91 13.23 -7.19 8.43
N ALA A 92 12.44 -6.17 8.10
CA ALA A 92 12.72 -4.77 8.46
C ALA A 92 12.85 -4.57 9.98
N PRO A 93 13.69 -3.62 10.44
CA PRO A 93 13.81 -3.28 11.86
C PRO A 93 12.45 -2.94 12.48
N LYS A 94 12.17 -3.51 13.66
CA LYS A 94 10.90 -3.32 14.38
C LYS A 94 11.03 -2.28 15.48
N ASP A 95 11.86 -1.29 15.27
CA ASP A 95 12.16 -0.20 16.22
C ASP A 95 11.57 1.16 15.83
N GLY A 96 10.88 1.23 14.68
CA GLY A 96 10.33 2.48 14.14
C GLY A 96 11.21 3.17 13.10
N THR A 97 12.38 2.61 12.75
CA THR A 97 13.28 3.19 11.72
C THR A 97 13.00 2.64 10.30
N ALA A 98 11.97 1.83 10.13
CA ALA A 98 11.55 1.31 8.83
C ALA A 98 10.07 1.61 8.57
N ILE A 99 9.78 2.12 7.38
CA ILE A 99 8.44 2.29 6.84
C ILE A 99 8.42 1.84 5.37
N ALA A 100 7.24 1.59 4.82
CA ALA A 100 7.11 1.28 3.41
C ALA A 100 5.84 1.87 2.81
N THR A 101 5.87 2.07 1.48
CA THR A 101 4.70 2.18 0.63
C THR A 101 4.74 1.06 -0.41
N PHE A 102 3.62 0.41 -0.63
CA PHE A 102 3.48 -0.73 -1.53
C PHE A 102 2.09 -0.77 -2.16
N GLY A 103 1.84 -1.72 -3.04
CA GLY A 103 0.58 -1.84 -3.76
C GLY A 103 -0.63 -1.84 -2.84
N ARG A 104 -1.67 -1.13 -3.24
CA ARG A 104 -2.92 -0.96 -2.48
C ARG A 104 -3.61 -2.28 -2.12
N GLN A 105 -3.36 -3.34 -2.91
CA GLN A 105 -3.91 -4.67 -2.62
C GLN A 105 -3.14 -5.42 -1.52
N MET A 106 -1.98 -4.95 -1.09
CA MET A 106 -1.14 -5.71 -0.15
C MET A 106 -1.80 -5.91 1.23
N GLY A 107 -2.71 -5.04 1.63
CA GLY A 107 -3.51 -5.24 2.85
C GLY A 107 -4.43 -6.47 2.80
N ILE A 108 -4.93 -6.82 1.61
CA ILE A 108 -5.89 -7.94 1.40
C ILE A 108 -5.26 -9.14 0.70
N THR A 109 -4.10 -8.99 0.09
CA THR A 109 -3.43 -10.08 -0.65
C THR A 109 -3.31 -11.38 0.14
N PRO A 110 -3.04 -11.37 1.48
CA PRO A 110 -3.01 -12.62 2.25
C PRO A 110 -4.32 -13.41 2.28
N LEU A 111 -5.45 -12.76 2.08
CA LEU A 111 -6.77 -13.42 2.01
C LEU A 111 -6.97 -14.18 0.70
N LEU A 112 -6.26 -13.79 -0.35
CA LEU A 112 -6.48 -14.23 -1.71
C LEU A 112 -5.32 -15.05 -2.29
N ASN A 113 -4.11 -14.89 -1.71
CA ASN A 113 -2.88 -15.50 -2.22
C ASN A 113 -2.05 -16.11 -1.09
N PRO A 114 -1.96 -17.45 -1.01
CA PRO A 114 -1.17 -18.14 0.03
C PRO A 114 0.33 -17.83 -0.01
N ALA A 115 0.87 -17.33 -1.13
CA ALA A 115 2.26 -16.90 -1.21
C ALA A 115 2.55 -15.59 -0.45
N ALA A 116 1.52 -14.85 -0.05
CA ALA A 116 1.64 -13.70 0.83
C ALA A 116 1.83 -14.18 2.28
N GLN A 117 3.07 -14.38 2.68
CA GLN A 117 3.44 -14.89 4.00
C GLN A 117 3.47 -13.78 5.05
N TYR A 118 2.38 -13.05 5.21
CA TYR A 118 2.18 -12.00 6.20
C TYR A 118 0.69 -11.83 6.50
N ASP A 119 0.37 -11.07 7.54
CA ASP A 119 -1.00 -10.70 7.89
C ASP A 119 -1.17 -9.18 7.69
N GLY A 120 -2.03 -8.79 6.75
CA GLY A 120 -2.25 -7.39 6.39
C GLY A 120 -2.82 -6.54 7.54
N THR A 121 -3.52 -7.16 8.51
CA THR A 121 -4.07 -6.48 9.68
C THR A 121 -3.03 -6.17 10.76
N ARG A 122 -1.84 -6.78 10.68
CA ARG A 122 -0.78 -6.61 11.68
C ARG A 122 0.22 -5.53 11.33
N PHE A 123 0.20 -4.97 10.13
CA PHE A 123 0.99 -3.78 9.85
C PHE A 123 0.55 -2.62 10.73
N ASN A 124 1.48 -1.75 11.08
CA ASN A 124 1.16 -0.47 11.68
C ASN A 124 0.91 0.54 10.55
N TRP A 125 -0.32 0.58 10.06
CA TRP A 125 -0.71 1.53 9.02
C TRP A 125 -0.57 2.96 9.54
N LEU A 126 0.09 3.83 8.77
CA LEU A 126 0.23 5.26 9.11
C LEU A 126 -0.92 6.06 8.49
N GLY A 127 -1.44 5.60 7.39
CA GLY A 127 -2.49 6.20 6.59
C GLY A 127 -2.25 6.00 5.10
N SER A 128 -3.12 6.56 4.27
CA SER A 128 -2.95 6.69 2.82
C SER A 128 -2.98 8.16 2.43
N VAL A 129 -2.15 8.58 1.48
CA VAL A 129 -2.14 9.98 1.00
C VAL A 129 -3.37 10.29 0.15
N THR A 130 -3.90 9.30 -0.54
CA THR A 130 -5.09 9.46 -1.39
C THR A 130 -5.84 8.14 -1.56
N ASN A 131 -7.11 8.22 -1.94
CA ASN A 131 -7.82 7.17 -2.63
C ASN A 131 -7.53 7.25 -4.14
N GLU A 132 -8.06 6.34 -4.95
CA GLU A 132 -7.74 6.27 -6.36
C GLU A 132 -8.87 5.65 -7.18
N VAL A 133 -8.94 6.04 -8.43
CA VAL A 133 -9.65 5.30 -9.47
C VAL A 133 -8.62 4.64 -10.37
N SER A 134 -8.67 3.31 -10.44
CA SER A 134 -7.84 2.54 -11.35
C SER A 134 -8.58 2.36 -12.68
N THR A 135 -7.86 2.47 -13.79
CA THR A 135 -8.47 2.33 -15.13
C THR A 135 -7.81 1.20 -15.92
N CYS A 136 -8.58 0.59 -16.82
CA CYS A 136 -7.99 -0.19 -17.92
C CYS A 136 -7.99 0.67 -19.16
N VAL A 137 -6.85 0.69 -19.84
CA VAL A 137 -6.61 1.55 -20.99
C VAL A 137 -6.09 0.76 -22.19
N THR A 138 -6.34 1.27 -23.38
CA THR A 138 -5.70 0.81 -24.63
C THR A 138 -5.13 1.99 -25.39
N TRP A 139 -4.11 1.72 -26.21
CA TRP A 139 -3.61 2.71 -27.12
C TRP A 139 -4.54 2.91 -28.33
N ASN A 140 -4.43 4.03 -29.02
CA ASN A 140 -5.31 4.35 -30.15
C ASN A 140 -5.14 3.42 -31.36
N THR A 141 -4.08 2.63 -31.41
CA THR A 141 -3.86 1.61 -32.44
C THR A 141 -4.59 0.30 -32.14
N SER A 142 -4.96 0.02 -30.88
CA SER A 142 -5.74 -1.17 -30.52
C SER A 142 -7.10 -1.17 -31.19
N PRO A 143 -7.64 -2.33 -31.61
CA PRO A 143 -9.02 -2.45 -32.11
C PRO A 143 -10.08 -2.22 -31.02
N VAL A 144 -9.72 -2.33 -29.74
CA VAL A 144 -10.61 -2.15 -28.60
C VAL A 144 -10.52 -0.71 -28.09
N LYS A 145 -11.66 0.00 -28.13
CA LYS A 145 -11.74 1.44 -27.79
C LYS A 145 -12.58 1.75 -26.56
N ASP A 146 -13.42 0.80 -26.14
CA ASP A 146 -14.36 0.93 -25.06
C ASP A 146 -14.66 -0.43 -24.41
N TRP A 147 -15.52 -0.43 -23.40
CA TRP A 147 -15.92 -1.63 -22.69
C TRP A 147 -16.62 -2.67 -23.60
N ASP A 148 -17.49 -2.24 -24.47
CA ASP A 148 -18.19 -3.12 -25.38
C ASP A 148 -17.24 -3.80 -26.37
N GLY A 149 -16.24 -3.09 -26.82
CA GLY A 149 -15.14 -3.62 -27.62
C GLY A 149 -14.34 -4.68 -26.85
N LEU A 150 -14.07 -4.43 -25.55
CA LEU A 150 -13.36 -5.37 -24.69
C LEU A 150 -14.11 -6.69 -24.47
N LEU A 151 -15.42 -6.64 -24.37
CA LEU A 151 -16.26 -7.85 -24.27
C LEU A 151 -16.25 -8.69 -25.56
N LYS A 152 -16.12 -8.06 -26.72
CA LYS A 152 -16.26 -8.69 -28.03
C LYS A 152 -14.94 -9.19 -28.61
N ASN A 153 -13.83 -8.54 -28.29
CA ASN A 153 -12.55 -8.79 -28.94
C ASN A 153 -11.46 -9.26 -27.96
N PRO A 154 -10.57 -10.16 -28.36
CA PRO A 154 -9.37 -10.45 -27.59
C PRO A 154 -8.40 -9.28 -27.64
N VAL A 155 -7.64 -9.08 -26.54
CA VAL A 155 -6.58 -8.06 -26.44
C VAL A 155 -5.40 -8.62 -25.68
N THR A 156 -4.20 -8.04 -25.90
CA THR A 156 -3.01 -8.30 -25.12
C THR A 156 -2.76 -7.15 -24.16
N PHE A 157 -2.63 -7.45 -22.88
CA PHE A 157 -2.39 -6.46 -21.84
C PHE A 157 -1.08 -6.74 -21.10
N ALA A 158 -0.29 -5.69 -20.87
CA ALA A 158 0.91 -5.75 -20.05
C ALA A 158 0.55 -5.99 -18.58
N GLY A 159 1.30 -6.86 -17.89
CA GLY A 159 1.16 -7.21 -16.47
C GLY A 159 2.44 -7.07 -15.68
N ASP A 160 2.34 -6.68 -14.39
CA ASP A 160 3.49 -6.50 -13.47
C ASP A 160 3.77 -7.79 -12.68
N GLY A 161 2.73 -8.56 -12.36
CA GLY A 161 2.82 -9.82 -11.64
C GLY A 161 1.68 -10.04 -10.64
N PRO A 162 1.62 -11.25 -10.04
CA PRO A 162 0.55 -11.63 -9.15
C PRO A 162 0.33 -10.64 -8.00
N GLY A 163 -0.91 -10.21 -7.81
CA GLY A 163 -1.31 -9.26 -6.77
C GLY A 163 -1.12 -7.79 -7.12
N ALA A 164 -0.52 -7.47 -8.27
CA ALA A 164 -0.53 -6.11 -8.81
C ALA A 164 -1.83 -5.82 -9.55
N ASP A 165 -2.29 -4.56 -9.50
CA ASP A 165 -3.53 -4.14 -10.14
C ASP A 165 -3.64 -4.55 -11.63
N PRO A 166 -2.57 -4.46 -12.46
CA PRO A 166 -2.65 -4.85 -13.87
C PRO A 166 -3.14 -6.29 -14.06
N ASP A 167 -2.54 -7.21 -13.33
CA ASP A 167 -2.88 -8.64 -13.42
C ASP A 167 -4.22 -8.94 -12.72
N VAL A 168 -4.44 -8.36 -11.54
CA VAL A 168 -5.65 -8.56 -10.75
C VAL A 168 -6.88 -8.13 -11.52
N PHE A 169 -6.93 -6.90 -12.04
CA PHE A 169 -8.11 -6.40 -12.75
C PHE A 169 -8.32 -7.08 -14.10
N ALA A 170 -7.26 -7.38 -14.84
CA ALA A 170 -7.39 -8.11 -16.10
C ALA A 170 -8.00 -9.52 -15.88
N ASN A 171 -7.49 -10.28 -14.89
CA ASN A 171 -8.05 -11.57 -14.55
C ASN A 171 -9.48 -11.46 -13.99
N LEU A 172 -9.72 -10.48 -13.12
CA LEU A 172 -11.04 -10.22 -12.54
C LEU A 172 -12.09 -9.97 -13.63
N TYR A 173 -11.76 -9.18 -14.66
CA TYR A 173 -12.69 -8.93 -15.76
C TYR A 173 -12.87 -10.15 -16.66
N ASN A 174 -11.82 -10.92 -16.89
CA ASN A 174 -11.96 -12.19 -17.60
C ASN A 174 -12.92 -13.14 -16.88
N ASN A 175 -12.80 -13.28 -15.57
CA ASN A 175 -13.55 -14.26 -14.79
C ASN A 175 -14.96 -13.78 -14.39
N VAL A 176 -15.16 -12.46 -14.22
CA VAL A 176 -16.46 -11.90 -13.82
C VAL A 176 -17.33 -11.54 -15.03
N PHE A 177 -16.71 -11.03 -16.10
CA PHE A 177 -17.42 -10.49 -17.26
C PHE A 177 -17.16 -11.24 -18.56
N ASN A 178 -16.36 -12.33 -18.52
CA ASN A 178 -15.98 -13.12 -19.69
C ASN A 178 -15.24 -12.31 -20.77
N THR A 179 -14.44 -11.32 -20.39
CA THR A 179 -13.52 -10.66 -21.31
C THR A 179 -12.42 -11.62 -21.79
N ARG A 180 -11.69 -11.27 -22.85
CA ARG A 180 -10.65 -12.13 -23.43
C ARG A 180 -9.31 -11.42 -23.42
N ILE A 181 -8.90 -10.95 -22.21
CA ILE A 181 -7.62 -10.30 -22.00
C ILE A 181 -6.53 -11.36 -21.84
N LYS A 182 -5.53 -11.33 -22.72
CA LYS A 182 -4.29 -12.12 -22.58
C LYS A 182 -3.25 -11.26 -21.88
N ILE A 183 -2.80 -11.66 -20.69
CA ILE A 183 -1.80 -10.94 -19.93
C ILE A 183 -0.41 -11.36 -20.36
N ILE A 184 0.44 -10.39 -20.71
CA ILE A 184 1.87 -10.54 -20.93
C ILE A 184 2.56 -10.05 -19.65
N ALA A 185 2.91 -10.97 -18.78
CA ALA A 185 3.49 -10.66 -17.46
C ALA A 185 5.00 -10.40 -17.54
N GLY A 186 5.52 -9.65 -16.55
CA GLY A 186 6.98 -9.44 -16.40
C GLY A 186 7.42 -7.99 -16.47
N TYR A 187 6.52 -7.07 -16.73
CA TYR A 187 6.80 -5.64 -16.62
C TYR A 187 6.95 -5.26 -15.14
N ARG A 188 7.94 -4.43 -14.81
CA ARG A 188 8.22 -4.08 -13.42
C ARG A 188 7.73 -2.67 -13.09
N GLY A 189 6.41 -2.47 -13.11
CA GLY A 189 5.75 -1.21 -12.80
C GLY A 189 5.20 -0.49 -14.03
N THR A 190 4.54 0.64 -13.81
CA THR A 190 3.72 1.35 -14.82
C THR A 190 4.49 1.82 -16.04
N ASN A 191 5.71 2.39 -15.86
CA ASN A 191 6.45 2.98 -16.98
C ASN A 191 6.84 1.98 -18.07
N PRO A 192 7.36 0.76 -17.78
CA PRO A 192 7.60 -0.25 -18.80
C PRO A 192 6.33 -0.67 -19.55
N MET A 193 5.19 -0.78 -18.87
CA MET A 193 3.90 -1.10 -19.50
C MET A 193 3.42 0.02 -20.42
N ILE A 194 3.58 1.27 -20.02
CA ILE A 194 3.30 2.43 -20.86
C ILE A 194 4.14 2.37 -22.14
N LEU A 195 5.45 2.15 -22.04
CA LEU A 195 6.34 2.08 -23.20
C LEU A 195 5.97 0.93 -24.15
N ALA A 196 5.57 -0.24 -23.60
CA ALA A 196 5.13 -1.37 -24.41
C ALA A 196 3.84 -1.02 -25.18
N MET A 197 2.87 -0.39 -24.50
CA MET A 197 1.64 0.09 -25.13
C MET A 197 1.91 1.12 -26.24
N GLU A 198 2.76 2.13 -26.00
CA GLU A 198 3.12 3.14 -27.00
C GLU A 198 3.80 2.56 -28.23
N ARG A 199 4.59 1.48 -28.06
CA ARG A 199 5.29 0.78 -29.14
C ARG A 199 4.43 -0.26 -29.86
N GLY A 200 3.21 -0.51 -29.36
CA GLY A 200 2.33 -1.54 -29.90
C GLY A 200 2.79 -2.97 -29.61
N GLU A 201 3.63 -3.15 -28.58
CA GLU A 201 4.04 -4.50 -28.10
C GLU A 201 2.86 -5.17 -27.38
N ASP A 202 2.04 -4.36 -26.68
CA ASP A 202 0.77 -4.73 -26.06
C ASP A 202 -0.32 -3.71 -26.43
N ASP A 203 -1.57 -4.13 -26.46
CA ASP A 203 -2.71 -3.24 -26.75
C ASP A 203 -2.93 -2.19 -25.66
N GLY A 204 -2.61 -2.55 -24.39
CA GLY A 204 -2.85 -1.71 -23.22
C GLY A 204 -2.54 -2.42 -21.92
N PHE A 205 -3.14 -1.96 -20.84
CA PHE A 205 -3.05 -2.60 -19.52
C PHE A 205 -4.15 -2.10 -18.59
N CYS A 206 -4.42 -2.85 -17.52
CA CYS A 206 -5.24 -2.42 -16.38
C CYS A 206 -4.35 -1.83 -15.28
N GLY A 207 -4.96 -1.21 -14.26
CA GLY A 207 -4.22 -0.72 -13.10
C GLY A 207 -3.57 0.66 -13.27
N LEU A 208 -3.84 1.36 -14.36
CA LEU A 208 -3.40 2.75 -14.52
C LEU A 208 -4.22 3.66 -13.61
N SER A 209 -3.56 4.26 -12.63
CA SER A 209 -4.17 5.23 -11.73
C SER A 209 -4.59 6.50 -12.47
N TRP A 210 -5.81 6.96 -12.28
CA TRP A 210 -6.29 8.20 -12.90
C TRP A 210 -5.49 9.42 -12.46
N SER A 211 -5.04 9.45 -11.20
CA SER A 211 -4.10 10.46 -10.70
C SER A 211 -2.80 10.53 -11.52
N THR A 212 -2.29 9.39 -12.01
CA THR A 212 -1.13 9.35 -12.90
C THR A 212 -1.46 9.92 -14.28
N VAL A 213 -2.65 9.64 -14.81
CA VAL A 213 -3.12 10.23 -16.07
C VAL A 213 -3.23 11.74 -15.91
N LYS A 214 -3.89 12.24 -14.88
CA LYS A 214 -4.04 13.68 -14.59
C LYS A 214 -2.69 14.40 -14.51
N SER A 215 -1.73 13.81 -13.83
CA SER A 215 -0.44 14.47 -13.56
C SER A 215 0.56 14.39 -14.72
N ARG A 216 0.46 13.38 -15.62
CA ARG A 216 1.52 13.10 -16.60
C ARG A 216 1.05 12.84 -18.03
N HIS A 217 -0.19 12.38 -18.21
CA HIS A 217 -0.66 11.83 -19.48
C HIS A 217 -2.04 12.36 -19.89
N MET A 218 -2.45 13.51 -19.34
CA MET A 218 -3.74 14.10 -19.65
C MET A 218 -3.90 14.42 -21.15
N ASP A 219 -2.78 14.72 -21.82
CA ASP A 219 -2.80 14.99 -23.27
C ASP A 219 -3.18 13.74 -24.08
N TRP A 220 -2.81 12.54 -23.63
CA TRP A 220 -3.22 11.31 -24.31
C TRP A 220 -4.73 11.11 -24.27
N PHE A 221 -5.35 11.41 -23.14
CA PHE A 221 -6.79 11.35 -22.98
C PHE A 221 -7.49 12.42 -23.83
N LYS A 222 -7.05 13.68 -23.75
CA LYS A 222 -7.62 14.79 -24.51
C LYS A 222 -7.48 14.62 -26.03
N ASN A 223 -6.35 14.13 -26.48
CA ASN A 223 -6.04 13.91 -27.90
C ASN A 223 -6.55 12.56 -28.42
N LYS A 224 -7.21 11.76 -27.58
CA LYS A 224 -7.72 10.42 -27.92
C LYS A 224 -6.64 9.45 -28.43
N THR A 225 -5.40 9.60 -27.94
CA THR A 225 -4.31 8.65 -28.20
C THR A 225 -4.38 7.46 -27.24
N MET A 226 -5.07 7.63 -26.12
CA MET A 226 -5.39 6.58 -25.15
C MET A 226 -6.90 6.49 -24.98
N ASN A 227 -7.44 5.26 -25.00
CA ASN A 227 -8.82 4.97 -24.67
C ASN A 227 -8.90 4.48 -23.24
N VAL A 228 -9.90 4.94 -22.48
CA VAL A 228 -10.21 4.48 -21.14
C VAL A 228 -11.42 3.57 -21.19
N LEU A 229 -11.26 2.28 -20.89
CA LEU A 229 -12.27 1.26 -21.14
C LEU A 229 -13.24 1.10 -19.98
N VAL A 230 -12.74 1.18 -18.74
CA VAL A 230 -13.49 0.93 -17.50
C VAL A 230 -12.78 1.54 -16.30
N GLN A 231 -13.56 1.96 -15.30
CA GLN A 231 -13.10 2.46 -14.01
C GLN A 231 -13.26 1.37 -12.94
N ALA A 232 -12.21 1.15 -12.15
CA ALA A 232 -12.21 0.29 -10.97
C ALA A 232 -12.11 1.16 -9.71
N ALA A 233 -13.24 1.40 -9.06
CA ALA A 233 -13.39 2.16 -7.82
C ALA A 233 -14.74 1.82 -7.17
N LEU A 234 -14.99 2.32 -5.95
CA LEU A 234 -16.33 2.26 -5.34
C LEU A 234 -17.27 3.33 -5.88
N GLN A 235 -16.71 4.43 -6.41
CA GLN A 235 -17.47 5.54 -7.01
C GLN A 235 -16.81 6.00 -8.31
N LYS A 236 -17.60 6.55 -9.22
CA LYS A 236 -17.11 7.12 -10.49
C LYS A 236 -16.21 8.33 -10.27
N GLU A 237 -15.17 8.42 -11.08
CA GLU A 237 -14.36 9.63 -11.22
C GLU A 237 -15.13 10.71 -12.00
N ALA A 238 -15.17 11.91 -11.45
CA ALA A 238 -15.92 13.00 -12.04
C ALA A 238 -15.36 13.48 -13.39
N ASP A 239 -14.06 13.31 -13.62
CA ASP A 239 -13.39 13.73 -14.86
C ASP A 239 -13.71 12.83 -16.05
N ILE A 240 -14.18 11.59 -15.81
CA ILE A 240 -14.49 10.58 -16.84
C ILE A 240 -15.88 9.94 -16.62
N PRO A 241 -16.96 10.74 -16.54
CA PRO A 241 -18.30 10.26 -16.19
C PRO A 241 -18.86 9.25 -17.19
N ASP A 242 -18.46 9.32 -18.45
CA ASP A 242 -18.91 8.47 -19.53
C ASP A 242 -18.24 7.10 -19.56
N VAL A 243 -17.11 6.94 -18.85
CA VAL A 243 -16.42 5.64 -18.72
C VAL A 243 -17.18 4.78 -17.70
N PRO A 244 -17.55 3.53 -18.03
CA PRO A 244 -18.32 2.69 -17.13
C PRO A 244 -17.55 2.36 -15.84
N LEU A 245 -18.25 2.32 -14.71
CA LEU A 245 -17.73 1.84 -13.43
C LEU A 245 -17.91 0.33 -13.36
N ALA A 246 -16.85 -0.42 -13.08
CA ALA A 246 -16.87 -1.88 -13.03
C ALA A 246 -17.96 -2.43 -12.08
N LEU A 247 -18.20 -1.72 -10.95
CA LEU A 247 -19.22 -2.11 -9.99
C LEU A 247 -20.65 -2.00 -10.56
N ASP A 248 -20.91 -1.02 -11.43
CA ASP A 248 -22.22 -0.82 -12.09
C ASP A 248 -22.47 -1.87 -13.19
N LEU A 249 -21.41 -2.46 -13.74
CA LEU A 249 -21.50 -3.52 -14.76
C LEU A 249 -21.86 -4.89 -14.17
N ALA A 250 -21.80 -5.05 -12.85
CA ALA A 250 -22.16 -6.30 -12.18
C ALA A 250 -23.68 -6.57 -12.28
N THR A 251 -24.05 -7.68 -12.86
CA THR A 251 -25.45 -8.11 -13.05
C THR A 251 -25.97 -8.99 -11.92
N THR A 252 -25.08 -9.59 -11.11
CA THR A 252 -25.45 -10.44 -9.97
C THR A 252 -24.81 -9.90 -8.67
N GLU A 253 -25.42 -10.25 -7.54
CA GLU A 253 -24.86 -9.90 -6.22
C GLU A 253 -23.51 -10.58 -5.98
N GLU A 254 -23.32 -11.79 -6.50
CA GLU A 254 -22.05 -12.49 -6.42
C GLU A 254 -20.93 -11.72 -7.13
N GLN A 255 -21.16 -11.27 -8.38
CA GLN A 255 -20.21 -10.42 -9.10
C GLN A 255 -19.89 -9.16 -8.32
N ARG A 256 -20.92 -8.53 -7.74
CA ARG A 256 -20.76 -7.29 -6.95
C ARG A 256 -19.91 -7.51 -5.70
N GLN A 257 -20.13 -8.61 -4.98
CA GLN A 257 -19.35 -8.96 -3.79
C GLN A 257 -17.89 -9.24 -4.15
N VAL A 258 -17.63 -10.02 -5.19
CA VAL A 258 -16.28 -10.31 -5.68
C VAL A 258 -15.55 -9.03 -6.07
N LEU A 259 -16.18 -8.14 -6.85
CA LEU A 259 -15.59 -6.86 -7.24
C LEU A 259 -15.24 -5.99 -6.03
N LYS A 260 -16.15 -5.88 -5.05
CA LYS A 260 -15.94 -5.08 -3.84
C LYS A 260 -14.68 -5.49 -3.09
N VAL A 261 -14.34 -6.78 -2.98
CA VAL A 261 -13.12 -7.24 -2.31
C VAL A 261 -11.88 -6.51 -2.86
N PHE A 262 -11.81 -6.33 -4.19
CA PHE A 262 -10.68 -5.65 -4.82
C PHE A 262 -10.81 -4.13 -4.83
N LEU A 263 -12.03 -3.61 -4.96
CA LEU A 263 -12.27 -2.17 -5.05
C LEU A 263 -12.04 -1.45 -3.72
N TYR A 264 -12.17 -2.12 -2.58
CA TYR A 264 -11.77 -1.57 -1.29
C TYR A 264 -10.29 -1.15 -1.24
N GLY A 265 -9.40 -1.85 -1.97
CA GLY A 265 -8.01 -1.44 -2.08
C GLY A 265 -7.83 -0.05 -2.72
N GLN A 266 -8.79 0.41 -3.52
CA GLN A 266 -8.75 1.73 -4.14
C GLN A 266 -8.91 2.87 -3.13
N GLU A 267 -9.58 2.63 -2.00
CA GLU A 267 -9.72 3.61 -0.93
C GLU A 267 -8.37 3.91 -0.24
N MET A 268 -7.47 2.93 -0.17
CA MET A 268 -6.12 3.11 0.38
C MET A 268 -5.05 3.10 -0.71
N ALA A 269 -5.16 3.99 -1.68
CA ALA A 269 -4.41 3.91 -2.93
C ALA A 269 -2.91 4.15 -2.81
N ARG A 270 -2.49 4.96 -1.85
CA ARG A 270 -1.07 5.24 -1.57
C ARG A 270 -0.80 5.03 -0.07
N PRO A 271 -0.85 3.76 0.40
CA PRO A 271 -0.73 3.44 1.81
C PRO A 271 0.72 3.53 2.27
N PHE A 272 0.89 3.91 3.54
CA PHE A 272 2.16 3.87 4.24
C PHE A 272 2.00 3.05 5.51
N ALA A 273 2.96 2.19 5.77
CA ALA A 273 2.94 1.31 6.93
C ALA A 273 4.34 1.16 7.55
N ALA A 274 4.36 0.85 8.84
CA ALA A 274 5.52 0.37 9.57
C ALA A 274 5.36 -1.13 9.89
N PRO A 275 6.46 -1.86 10.21
CA PRO A 275 6.39 -3.28 10.51
C PRO A 275 5.55 -3.56 11.77
N PRO A 276 5.00 -4.78 11.91
CA PRO A 276 4.35 -5.20 13.16
C PRO A 276 5.34 -5.23 14.32
N GLY A 277 4.85 -4.91 15.53
CA GLY A 277 5.64 -5.05 16.76
C GLY A 277 6.60 -3.90 17.06
N ILE A 278 6.46 -2.73 16.40
CA ILE A 278 7.16 -1.51 16.82
C ILE A 278 6.61 -1.02 18.16
N PRO A 279 7.43 -0.32 18.99
CA PRO A 279 6.97 0.28 20.25
C PRO A 279 5.76 1.20 20.05
N ALA A 280 4.80 1.14 20.97
CA ALA A 280 3.51 1.84 20.84
C ALA A 280 3.66 3.37 20.77
N ASP A 281 4.61 3.93 21.52
CA ASP A 281 4.93 5.36 21.51
C ASP A 281 5.49 5.82 20.16
N ARG A 282 6.34 5.01 19.52
CA ARG A 282 6.87 5.27 18.18
C ARG A 282 5.82 5.11 17.10
N ARG A 283 4.93 4.10 17.22
CA ARG A 283 3.76 3.97 16.36
C ARG A 283 2.90 5.23 16.40
N ALA A 284 2.54 5.68 17.61
CA ALA A 284 1.73 6.87 17.79
C ALA A 284 2.41 8.13 17.20
N ALA A 285 3.72 8.27 17.40
CA ALA A 285 4.49 9.40 16.87
C ALA A 285 4.53 9.40 15.33
N LEU A 286 4.71 8.24 14.69
CA LEU A 286 4.71 8.11 13.23
C LEU A 286 3.33 8.44 12.63
N ILE A 287 2.23 7.95 13.22
CA ILE A 287 0.86 8.26 12.78
C ILE A 287 0.59 9.77 12.92
N ALA A 288 0.88 10.35 14.09
CA ALA A 288 0.67 11.77 14.33
C ALA A 288 1.52 12.65 13.38
N ALA A 289 2.76 12.24 13.08
CA ALA A 289 3.62 12.92 12.13
C ALA A 289 3.06 12.85 10.70
N PHE A 290 2.53 11.70 10.28
CA PHE A 290 1.91 11.53 8.99
C PHE A 290 0.67 12.42 8.83
N GLU A 291 -0.20 12.49 9.83
CA GLU A 291 -1.38 13.36 9.84
C GLU A 291 -1.02 14.85 9.82
N LYS A 292 0.04 15.25 10.54
CA LYS A 292 0.55 16.62 10.52
C LYS A 292 1.13 16.99 9.15
N MET A 293 1.90 16.09 8.55
CA MET A 293 2.47 16.27 7.22
C MET A 293 1.38 16.52 6.17
N LEU A 294 0.28 15.78 6.21
CA LEU A 294 -0.85 15.95 5.27
C LEU A 294 -1.51 17.34 5.33
N LYS A 295 -1.30 18.09 6.41
CA LYS A 295 -1.82 19.45 6.61
C LYS A 295 -0.74 20.52 6.47
N ASP A 296 0.51 20.14 6.23
CA ASP A 296 1.64 21.05 6.12
C ASP A 296 1.55 21.90 4.85
N PRO A 297 1.64 23.24 4.96
CA PRO A 297 1.55 24.13 3.78
C PRO A 297 2.59 23.84 2.69
N GLU A 298 3.81 23.44 3.04
CA GLU A 298 4.85 23.12 2.05
C GLU A 298 4.53 21.81 1.33
N PHE A 299 4.02 20.79 2.06
CA PHE A 299 3.54 19.55 1.45
C PHE A 299 2.38 19.82 0.49
N LEU A 300 1.39 20.61 0.91
CA LEU A 300 0.24 20.99 0.09
C LEU A 300 0.64 21.79 -1.15
N ALA A 301 1.61 22.68 -1.03
CA ALA A 301 2.14 23.43 -2.16
C ALA A 301 2.84 22.52 -3.17
N GLU A 302 3.58 21.50 -2.69
CA GLU A 302 4.24 20.55 -3.57
C GLU A 302 3.23 19.59 -4.25
N ILE A 303 2.20 19.12 -3.54
CA ILE A 303 1.05 18.37 -4.10
C ILE A 303 0.46 19.16 -5.28
N LYS A 304 0.14 20.44 -5.05
CA LYS A 304 -0.43 21.30 -6.09
C LYS A 304 0.52 21.49 -7.28
N LYS A 305 1.81 21.73 -7.03
CA LYS A 305 2.83 21.90 -8.07
C LYS A 305 2.99 20.65 -8.93
N LEU A 306 2.93 19.45 -8.33
CA LEU A 306 3.03 18.17 -9.02
C LEU A 306 1.72 17.74 -9.69
N ASN A 307 0.63 18.48 -9.46
CA ASN A 307 -0.72 18.16 -9.94
C ASN A 307 -1.11 16.71 -9.62
N VAL A 308 -0.92 16.31 -8.35
CA VAL A 308 -1.28 14.99 -7.85
C VAL A 308 -2.42 15.08 -6.83
N ASP A 309 -3.21 14.01 -6.73
CA ASP A 309 -4.38 14.00 -5.86
C ASP A 309 -4.00 13.88 -4.38
N LEU A 310 -4.78 14.54 -3.54
CA LEU A 310 -4.72 14.44 -2.09
C LEU A 310 -6.14 14.22 -1.56
N ASN A 311 -6.42 12.99 -1.15
CA ASN A 311 -7.66 12.60 -0.47
C ASN A 311 -7.32 11.57 0.61
N PRO A 312 -6.79 12.01 1.75
CA PRO A 312 -6.14 11.13 2.71
C PRO A 312 -7.13 10.24 3.46
N ILE A 313 -6.68 9.02 3.74
CA ILE A 313 -7.37 8.05 4.58
C ILE A 313 -6.54 7.85 5.85
N SER A 314 -7.16 7.95 7.02
CA SER A 314 -6.47 7.82 8.31
C SER A 314 -6.07 6.38 8.61
N SER A 315 -5.11 6.22 9.55
CA SER A 315 -4.73 4.93 10.11
C SER A 315 -5.94 4.12 10.60
N ASP A 316 -6.79 4.75 11.41
CA ASP A 316 -7.98 4.11 12.00
C ASP A 316 -8.99 3.66 10.93
N ALA A 317 -9.17 4.46 9.86
CA ALA A 317 -10.06 4.10 8.77
C ALA A 317 -9.52 2.88 7.99
N ILE A 318 -8.20 2.78 7.78
CA ILE A 318 -7.58 1.61 7.17
C ILE A 318 -7.74 0.38 8.06
N ASP A 319 -7.45 0.49 9.36
CA ASP A 319 -7.59 -0.61 10.32
C ASP A 319 -9.03 -1.13 10.36
N LYS A 320 -10.03 -0.23 10.38
CA LYS A 320 -11.46 -0.57 10.33
C LYS A 320 -11.82 -1.30 9.04
N MET A 321 -11.40 -0.75 7.90
CA MET A 321 -11.67 -1.33 6.57
C MET A 321 -11.06 -2.73 6.43
N LEU A 322 -9.81 -2.92 6.84
CA LEU A 322 -9.17 -4.24 6.81
C LEU A 322 -9.87 -5.23 7.74
N LYS A 323 -10.27 -4.80 8.94
CA LYS A 323 -11.04 -5.65 9.85
C LYS A 323 -12.35 -6.14 9.23
N GLU A 324 -13.07 -5.26 8.53
CA GLU A 324 -14.29 -5.62 7.81
C GLU A 324 -14.00 -6.60 6.65
N LEU A 325 -12.94 -6.36 5.88
CA LEU A 325 -12.53 -7.25 4.78
C LEU A 325 -12.10 -8.64 5.28
N TYR A 326 -11.37 -8.72 6.39
CA TYR A 326 -10.97 -9.99 6.99
C TYR A 326 -12.12 -10.75 7.64
N ALA A 327 -13.26 -10.10 7.88
CA ALA A 327 -14.51 -10.73 8.29
C ALA A 327 -15.39 -11.18 7.10
N THR A 328 -14.96 -10.96 5.85
CA THR A 328 -15.69 -11.41 4.65
C THR A 328 -15.86 -12.93 4.68
N PRO A 329 -17.06 -13.46 4.35
CA PRO A 329 -17.29 -14.90 4.34
C PRO A 329 -16.30 -15.66 3.44
N LYS A 330 -15.82 -16.80 3.93
CA LYS A 330 -14.77 -17.59 3.27
C LYS A 330 -15.11 -17.95 1.83
N ASN A 331 -16.36 -18.32 1.55
CA ASN A 331 -16.83 -18.64 0.20
C ASN A 331 -16.73 -17.44 -0.77
N VAL A 332 -16.92 -16.20 -0.29
CA VAL A 332 -16.74 -14.99 -1.11
C VAL A 332 -15.26 -14.77 -1.39
N LEU A 333 -14.40 -14.93 -0.37
CA LEU A 333 -12.94 -14.80 -0.52
C LEU A 333 -12.37 -15.88 -1.48
N GLU A 334 -12.83 -17.11 -1.40
CA GLU A 334 -12.44 -18.19 -2.32
C GLU A 334 -12.81 -17.86 -3.77
N ARG A 335 -14.02 -17.33 -3.99
CA ARG A 335 -14.46 -16.87 -5.32
C ARG A 335 -13.64 -15.66 -5.80
N ALA A 336 -13.36 -14.71 -4.92
CA ALA A 336 -12.52 -13.56 -5.24
C ALA A 336 -11.09 -14.01 -5.61
N ALA A 337 -10.50 -14.94 -4.86
CA ALA A 337 -9.20 -15.50 -5.16
C ALA A 337 -9.16 -16.17 -6.54
N LEU A 338 -10.18 -16.98 -6.86
CA LEU A 338 -10.32 -17.60 -8.20
C LEU A 338 -10.48 -16.53 -9.29
N ALA A 339 -11.28 -15.49 -9.04
CA ALA A 339 -11.53 -14.43 -10.02
C ALA A 339 -10.29 -13.58 -10.32
N ALA A 340 -9.33 -13.49 -9.41
CA ALA A 340 -8.08 -12.74 -9.59
C ALA A 340 -6.93 -13.59 -10.17
N THR A 341 -7.13 -14.89 -10.38
CA THR A 341 -6.14 -15.80 -10.93
C THR A 341 -6.52 -16.26 -12.34
N LYS A 342 -5.55 -16.76 -13.08
CA LYS A 342 -5.77 -17.28 -14.43
C LYS A 342 -6.71 -18.49 -14.44
#